data_2cb0731c1a8699be2182628ac117f73f
#
_entry.id   2cb0731c1a8699be2182628ac117f73f
#
_cell.length_a   1.000
_cell.length_b   1.000
_cell.length_c   1.000
_cell.angle_alpha   90.00
_cell.angle_beta   90.00
_cell.angle_gamma   90.00
#
_symmetry.space_group_name_H-M   'P 1'
#
loop_
_entity.id
_entity.type
_entity.pdbx_description
1 polymer ?
#
loop_
_entity_poly.entity_id
_entity_poly.type
_entity_poly.pdbx_seq_one_letter_code
_entity_poly.pdbx_strand_id
1 'polypeptide(L)'
;MKLVHPDFFLQIELPENKVPVLVFESPSRFLEFVSQIKGQVNGDNGEWVLSEDGKALNLSKTCEVIIDVFALDINQKKMISALYNHLERDVFNCELLSEWNSIYSILANFSEKTFELLQYSLKYRDSLEIKDFFKFMNISFEDSSDNVLEKILNYMELASEILGIRLFILCNIKSYLDYKQLTYLYEQAFYKKYHLLLIESHCSVEKNNIENTIIIDQDNCIIS
;
A
#
# COMPACT_ATOMS: atom_id res chain seq x y z
N MET A 1 -2.86 7.76 15.60
CA MET A 1 -3.92 6.81 15.21
C MET A 1 -4.14 5.74 16.28
N LYS A 2 -5.26 5.02 16.23
CA LYS A 2 -5.62 3.95 17.16
C LYS A 2 -6.37 2.86 16.43
N LEU A 3 -5.99 1.60 16.67
CA LEU A 3 -6.61 0.41 16.10
C LEU A 3 -7.22 -0.42 17.24
N VAL A 4 -8.50 -0.81 17.12
CA VAL A 4 -9.22 -1.56 18.15
C VAL A 4 -10.02 -2.70 17.54
N HIS A 5 -10.19 -3.78 18.33
CA HIS A 5 -11.04 -4.89 18.01
C HIS A 5 -11.69 -5.46 19.30
N PRO A 6 -13.00 -5.70 19.33
CA PRO A 6 -13.69 -6.12 20.55
C PRO A 6 -13.24 -7.50 21.05
N ASP A 7 -13.12 -8.49 20.16
CA ASP A 7 -12.82 -9.87 20.55
C ASP A 7 -11.36 -10.12 20.99
N PHE A 8 -10.44 -9.26 20.55
CA PHE A 8 -9.06 -9.35 21.00
C PHE A 8 -8.82 -8.52 22.27
N PHE A 9 -9.81 -7.74 22.72
CA PHE A 9 -9.66 -6.79 23.83
C PHE A 9 -8.43 -5.87 23.68
N LEU A 10 -7.97 -5.70 22.45
CA LEU A 10 -6.79 -4.93 22.11
C LEU A 10 -7.15 -3.51 21.74
N GLN A 11 -6.42 -2.60 22.35
CA GLN A 11 -6.41 -1.20 21.98
C GLN A 11 -4.98 -0.82 21.67
N ILE A 12 -4.67 -0.72 20.38
CA ILE A 12 -3.31 -0.47 19.89
C ILE A 12 -3.20 1.00 19.56
N GLU A 13 -2.42 1.72 20.35
CA GLU A 13 -2.03 3.08 20.02
C GLU A 13 -0.92 3.04 18.96
N LEU A 14 -1.05 3.87 17.93
CA LEU A 14 -0.13 3.98 16.80
C LEU A 14 0.52 5.38 16.82
N PRO A 15 1.47 5.62 17.71
CA PRO A 15 2.13 6.92 17.81
C PRO A 15 3.08 7.17 16.64
N GLU A 16 3.48 8.43 16.46
CA GLU A 16 4.39 8.83 15.37
C GLU A 16 5.88 8.58 15.69
N ASN A 17 6.21 8.22 16.93
CA ASN A 17 7.61 8.11 17.40
C ASN A 17 7.92 6.77 18.08
N LYS A 18 7.02 5.83 18.03
CA LYS A 18 7.17 4.46 18.56
C LYS A 18 6.53 3.47 17.59
N VAL A 19 7.03 2.26 17.59
CA VAL A 19 6.51 1.16 16.79
C VAL A 19 5.87 0.13 17.72
N PRO A 20 4.53 0.00 17.74
CA PRO A 20 3.88 -1.10 18.43
C PRO A 20 4.28 -2.44 17.78
N VAL A 21 4.60 -3.41 18.61
CA VAL A 21 4.93 -4.78 18.21
C VAL A 21 4.01 -5.73 18.96
N LEU A 22 3.15 -6.45 18.25
CA LEU A 22 2.34 -7.51 18.80
C LEU A 22 3.03 -8.85 18.57
N VAL A 23 3.27 -9.59 19.63
CA VAL A 23 3.83 -10.93 19.57
C VAL A 23 2.75 -11.93 19.98
N PHE A 24 2.41 -12.85 19.10
CA PHE A 24 1.46 -13.93 19.37
C PHE A 24 2.21 -15.23 19.58
N GLU A 25 2.19 -15.79 20.79
CA GLU A 25 2.77 -17.09 21.07
C GLU A 25 1.93 -18.25 20.53
N SER A 26 0.60 -18.03 20.36
CA SER A 26 -0.32 -19.00 19.80
C SER A 26 -0.39 -18.85 18.27
N PRO A 27 -0.01 -19.87 17.47
CA PRO A 27 -0.11 -19.82 16.00
C PRO A 27 -1.55 -19.64 15.50
N SER A 28 -2.54 -20.19 16.21
CA SER A 28 -3.94 -20.03 15.83
C SER A 28 -4.43 -18.58 16.00
N ARG A 29 -4.01 -17.92 17.07
CA ARG A 29 -4.35 -16.52 17.31
C ARG A 29 -3.61 -15.57 16.35
N PHE A 30 -2.35 -15.87 16.06
CA PHE A 30 -1.61 -15.16 15.02
C PHE A 30 -2.34 -15.22 13.67
N LEU A 31 -2.72 -16.45 13.25
CA LEU A 31 -3.43 -16.66 11.99
C LEU A 31 -4.77 -15.93 11.98
N GLU A 32 -5.55 -16.03 13.07
CA GLU A 32 -6.84 -15.38 13.21
C GLU A 32 -6.71 -13.86 13.07
N PHE A 33 -5.78 -13.24 13.82
CA PHE A 33 -5.54 -11.81 13.78
C PHE A 33 -5.15 -11.34 12.35
N VAL A 34 -4.14 -12.00 11.77
CA VAL A 34 -3.63 -11.63 10.44
C VAL A 34 -4.69 -11.82 9.36
N SER A 35 -5.47 -12.91 9.43
CA SER A 35 -6.52 -13.19 8.46
C SER A 35 -7.65 -12.15 8.51
N GLN A 36 -8.12 -11.79 9.71
CA GLN A 36 -9.19 -10.82 9.89
C GLN A 36 -8.76 -9.43 9.42
N ILE A 37 -7.59 -8.94 9.87
CA ILE A 37 -7.13 -7.60 9.49
C ILE A 37 -6.85 -7.52 7.99
N LYS A 38 -6.24 -8.57 7.40
CA LYS A 38 -5.97 -8.64 5.95
C LYS A 38 -7.26 -8.68 5.14
N GLY A 39 -8.23 -9.48 5.56
CA GLY A 39 -9.55 -9.55 4.92
C GLY A 39 -10.21 -8.18 4.90
N GLN A 40 -10.26 -7.50 6.05
CA GLN A 40 -10.91 -6.19 6.16
C GLN A 40 -10.16 -5.09 5.38
N VAL A 41 -8.83 -5.12 5.32
CA VAL A 41 -8.04 -4.23 4.47
C VAL A 41 -8.32 -4.49 2.98
N ASN A 42 -8.61 -5.72 2.61
CA ASN A 42 -9.01 -6.08 1.24
C ASN A 42 -10.47 -5.78 0.91
N GLY A 43 -11.26 -5.30 1.87
CA GLY A 43 -12.64 -4.87 1.68
C GLY A 43 -13.71 -5.82 2.21
N ASP A 44 -13.32 -6.89 2.90
CA ASP A 44 -14.27 -7.75 3.61
C ASP A 44 -14.88 -7.01 4.81
N ASN A 45 -16.05 -7.46 5.25
CA ASN A 45 -16.64 -6.98 6.48
C ASN A 45 -15.83 -7.50 7.68
N GLY A 46 -15.63 -6.65 8.70
CA GLY A 46 -14.92 -7.02 9.90
C GLY A 46 -15.12 -6.01 11.03
N GLU A 47 -14.58 -6.32 12.20
CA GLU A 47 -14.79 -5.56 13.44
C GLU A 47 -13.60 -4.68 13.83
N TRP A 48 -12.53 -4.69 13.03
CA TRP A 48 -11.41 -3.77 13.23
C TRP A 48 -11.85 -2.33 12.98
N VAL A 49 -11.59 -1.46 13.92
CA VAL A 49 -11.85 -0.02 13.81
C VAL A 49 -10.53 0.73 13.93
N LEU A 50 -10.15 1.39 12.83
CA LEU A 50 -9.07 2.37 12.84
C LEU A 50 -9.66 3.75 13.06
N SER A 51 -9.08 4.53 13.96
CA SER A 51 -9.53 5.88 14.25
C SER A 51 -8.37 6.86 14.44
N GLU A 52 -8.62 8.12 14.15
CA GLU A 52 -7.73 9.24 14.39
C GLU A 52 -8.56 10.43 14.86
N ASP A 53 -8.15 11.06 15.98
CA ASP A 53 -8.84 12.18 16.59
C ASP A 53 -10.35 11.94 16.81
N GLY A 54 -10.69 10.69 17.20
CA GLY A 54 -12.08 10.27 17.46
C GLY A 54 -12.92 10.01 16.20
N LYS A 55 -12.34 10.11 15.00
CA LYS A 55 -13.02 9.81 13.74
C LYS A 55 -12.58 8.44 13.19
N ALA A 56 -13.55 7.61 12.81
CA ALA A 56 -13.26 6.34 12.16
C ALA A 56 -12.66 6.56 10.76
N LEU A 57 -11.62 5.81 10.45
CA LEU A 57 -10.97 5.79 9.15
C LEU A 57 -11.31 4.51 8.39
N ASN A 58 -11.34 4.60 7.07
CA ASN A 58 -11.53 3.43 6.22
C ASN A 58 -10.22 2.62 6.12
N LEU A 59 -10.21 1.41 6.71
CA LEU A 59 -9.05 0.51 6.72
C LEU A 59 -8.53 0.21 5.31
N SER A 60 -9.39 -0.09 4.35
CA SER A 60 -8.97 -0.46 2.99
C SER A 60 -8.34 0.68 2.20
N LYS A 61 -8.54 1.93 2.65
CA LYS A 61 -7.94 3.13 2.02
C LYS A 61 -6.76 3.69 2.79
N THR A 62 -6.60 3.31 4.06
CA THR A 62 -5.61 3.92 4.95
C THR A 62 -4.52 2.93 5.35
N CYS A 63 -4.81 1.63 5.30
CA CYS A 63 -3.94 0.58 5.81
C CYS A 63 -3.50 -0.38 4.70
N GLU A 64 -2.25 -0.86 4.79
CA GLU A 64 -1.72 -1.96 3.99
C GLU A 64 -1.13 -3.02 4.91
N VAL A 65 -1.39 -4.31 4.61
CA VAL A 65 -0.86 -5.45 5.38
C VAL A 65 0.13 -6.22 4.52
N ILE A 66 1.39 -6.21 4.93
CA ILE A 66 2.50 -6.88 4.26
C ILE A 66 2.82 -8.17 5.02
N ILE A 67 2.47 -9.31 4.43
CA ILE A 67 2.72 -10.64 4.99
C ILE A 67 3.95 -11.27 4.34
N ASP A 68 4.10 -11.08 3.03
CA ASP A 68 5.21 -11.62 2.25
C ASP A 68 5.97 -10.47 1.58
N VAL A 69 7.18 -10.23 2.06
CA VAL A 69 8.05 -9.15 1.53
C VAL A 69 8.58 -9.48 0.13
N PHE A 70 8.62 -10.76 -0.26
CA PHE A 70 9.06 -11.16 -1.59
C PHE A 70 7.97 -10.98 -2.64
N ALA A 71 6.70 -11.02 -2.23
CA ALA A 71 5.55 -10.81 -3.10
C ALA A 71 5.19 -9.32 -3.31
N LEU A 72 5.94 -8.39 -2.72
CA LEU A 72 5.73 -6.97 -2.96
C LEU A 72 6.00 -6.65 -4.43
N ASP A 73 5.01 -6.05 -5.08
CA ASP A 73 5.06 -5.63 -6.48
C ASP A 73 4.51 -4.21 -6.59
N ILE A 74 5.38 -3.27 -6.94
CA ILE A 74 5.02 -1.86 -7.16
C ILE A 74 4.20 -1.68 -8.44
N ASN A 75 4.21 -2.66 -9.33
CA ASN A 75 3.46 -2.66 -10.59
C ASN A 75 2.18 -3.50 -10.54
N GLN A 76 1.74 -3.91 -9.36
CA GLN A 76 0.46 -4.58 -9.20
C GLN A 76 -0.70 -3.73 -9.72
N LYS A 77 -1.78 -4.38 -10.17
CA LYS A 77 -2.92 -3.73 -10.82
C LYS A 77 -3.49 -2.53 -10.06
N LYS A 78 -3.56 -2.60 -8.71
CA LYS A 78 -4.05 -1.53 -7.84
C LYS A 78 -3.18 -0.28 -7.97
N MET A 79 -1.84 -0.45 -7.94
CA MET A 79 -0.87 0.63 -8.03
C MET A 79 -0.88 1.28 -9.42
N ILE A 80 -0.83 0.47 -10.48
CA ILE A 80 -0.86 0.96 -11.87
C ILE A 80 -2.18 1.69 -12.18
N SER A 81 -3.33 1.17 -11.70
CA SER A 81 -4.60 1.87 -11.89
C SER A 81 -4.63 3.22 -11.18
N ALA A 82 -4.09 3.29 -9.98
CA ALA A 82 -4.00 4.54 -9.23
C ALA A 82 -2.98 5.51 -9.86
N LEU A 83 -1.84 5.02 -10.36
CA LEU A 83 -0.86 5.81 -11.12
C LEU A 83 -1.52 6.48 -12.32
N TYR A 84 -2.26 5.73 -13.14
CA TYR A 84 -2.94 6.30 -14.32
C TYR A 84 -4.00 7.34 -13.94
N ASN A 85 -4.72 7.16 -12.82
CA ASN A 85 -5.64 8.18 -12.31
C ASN A 85 -4.89 9.44 -11.85
N HIS A 86 -3.71 9.29 -11.27
CA HIS A 86 -2.88 10.40 -10.84
C HIS A 86 -2.36 11.20 -12.05
N LEU A 87 -1.75 10.50 -13.00
CA LEU A 87 -1.22 11.10 -14.23
C LEU A 87 -2.34 11.79 -15.05
N GLU A 88 -3.52 11.19 -15.15
CA GLU A 88 -4.67 11.80 -15.83
C GLU A 88 -5.05 13.14 -15.18
N ARG A 89 -5.16 13.18 -13.83
CA ARG A 89 -5.45 14.43 -13.12
C ARG A 89 -4.38 15.49 -13.39
N ASP A 90 -3.13 15.10 -13.41
CA ASP A 90 -2.02 16.01 -13.62
C ASP A 90 -2.05 16.60 -15.03
N VAL A 91 -2.35 15.79 -16.05
CA VAL A 91 -2.53 16.28 -17.42
C VAL A 91 -3.69 17.27 -17.53
N PHE A 92 -4.82 16.99 -16.87
CA PHE A 92 -5.98 17.92 -16.91
C PHE A 92 -5.77 19.19 -16.08
N ASN A 93 -4.94 19.15 -15.05
CA ASN A 93 -4.65 20.29 -14.19
C ASN A 93 -3.46 21.15 -14.67
N CYS A 94 -2.70 20.66 -15.64
CA CYS A 94 -1.51 21.34 -16.21
C CYS A 94 -1.77 21.80 -17.64
N GLU A 95 -0.79 22.52 -18.21
CA GLU A 95 -0.82 22.99 -19.62
C GLU A 95 -0.77 21.83 -20.65
N LEU A 96 -0.55 20.59 -20.19
CA LEU A 96 -0.42 19.40 -21.03
C LEU A 96 -1.72 18.97 -21.74
N LEU A 97 -2.85 19.55 -21.39
CA LEU A 97 -4.11 19.27 -22.08
C LEU A 97 -4.09 19.68 -23.56
N SER A 98 -3.38 20.76 -23.89
CA SER A 98 -3.21 21.22 -25.27
C SER A 98 -2.39 20.25 -26.11
N GLU A 99 -1.31 19.68 -25.51
CA GLU A 99 -0.48 18.68 -26.15
C GLU A 99 -1.26 17.38 -26.35
N TRP A 100 -2.02 16.95 -25.35
CA TRP A 100 -2.89 15.79 -25.49
C TRP A 100 -3.91 15.93 -26.63
N ASN A 101 -4.57 17.08 -26.72
CA ASN A 101 -5.54 17.36 -27.80
C ASN A 101 -4.85 17.37 -29.17
N SER A 102 -3.61 17.83 -29.26
CA SER A 102 -2.82 17.81 -30.49
C SER A 102 -2.45 16.37 -30.91
N ILE A 103 -2.02 15.53 -29.95
CA ILE A 103 -1.74 14.11 -30.19
C ILE A 103 -3.00 13.39 -30.68
N TYR A 104 -4.13 13.62 -30.01
CA TYR A 104 -5.40 13.02 -30.41
C TYR A 104 -5.82 13.40 -31.83
N SER A 105 -5.69 14.68 -32.19
CA SER A 105 -6.01 15.17 -33.52
C SER A 105 -5.15 14.52 -34.60
N ILE A 106 -3.86 14.29 -34.32
CA ILE A 106 -2.94 13.60 -35.25
C ILE A 106 -3.36 12.15 -35.44
N LEU A 107 -3.70 11.45 -34.33
CA LEU A 107 -4.14 10.05 -34.37
C LEU A 107 -5.48 9.90 -35.12
N ALA A 108 -6.43 10.80 -34.89
CA ALA A 108 -7.71 10.81 -35.60
C ALA A 108 -7.53 10.99 -37.11
N ASN A 109 -6.74 11.98 -37.52
CA ASN A 109 -6.43 12.24 -38.93
C ASN A 109 -5.69 11.05 -39.58
N PHE A 110 -4.76 10.42 -38.87
CA PHE A 110 -4.09 9.22 -39.38
C PHE A 110 -5.08 8.05 -39.59
N SER A 111 -6.00 7.87 -38.63
CA SER A 111 -7.03 6.82 -38.73
C SER A 111 -7.96 7.06 -39.93
N GLU A 112 -8.46 8.27 -40.11
CA GLU A 112 -9.32 8.64 -41.26
C GLU A 112 -8.63 8.36 -42.59
N LYS A 113 -7.38 8.84 -42.77
CA LYS A 113 -6.61 8.56 -43.99
C LYS A 113 -6.38 7.08 -44.24
N THR A 114 -6.18 6.30 -43.17
CA THR A 114 -5.99 4.85 -43.29
C THR A 114 -7.30 4.17 -43.74
N PHE A 115 -8.47 4.64 -43.26
CA PHE A 115 -9.76 4.09 -43.65
C PHE A 115 -10.14 4.40 -45.10
N GLU A 116 -9.71 5.56 -45.62
CA GLU A 116 -9.89 5.91 -47.03
C GLU A 116 -9.20 4.94 -48.01
N LEU A 117 -8.19 4.18 -47.51
CA LEU A 117 -7.52 3.18 -48.32
C LEU A 117 -8.38 1.89 -48.56
N LEU A 118 -9.49 1.77 -47.83
CA LEU A 118 -10.36 0.59 -47.88
C LEU A 118 -11.70 0.92 -48.53
N GLN A 119 -12.28 -0.08 -49.21
CA GLN A 119 -13.58 0.02 -49.87
C GLN A 119 -14.76 -0.25 -48.91
N TYR A 120 -14.52 -0.34 -47.61
CA TYR A 120 -15.49 -0.70 -46.59
C TYR A 120 -15.70 0.46 -45.61
N SER A 121 -16.95 0.62 -45.16
CA SER A 121 -17.24 1.56 -44.06
C SER A 121 -16.74 0.98 -42.73
N LEU A 122 -15.85 1.68 -42.06
CA LEU A 122 -15.34 1.31 -40.77
C LEU A 122 -15.95 2.20 -39.67
N LYS A 123 -16.09 1.65 -38.49
CA LYS A 123 -16.41 2.40 -37.27
C LYS A 123 -15.21 2.37 -36.34
N TYR A 124 -14.92 3.47 -35.72
CA TYR A 124 -13.92 3.57 -34.67
C TYR A 124 -14.46 4.38 -33.50
N ARG A 125 -13.74 4.35 -32.41
CA ARG A 125 -14.09 5.08 -31.19
C ARG A 125 -13.75 6.56 -31.38
N ASP A 126 -14.74 7.45 -31.21
CA ASP A 126 -14.60 8.89 -31.46
C ASP A 126 -13.76 9.62 -30.39
N SER A 127 -13.37 8.94 -29.31
CA SER A 127 -12.57 9.51 -28.22
C SER A 127 -11.53 8.52 -27.74
N LEU A 128 -10.32 8.98 -27.52
CA LEU A 128 -9.26 8.25 -26.86
C LEU A 128 -9.12 8.76 -25.42
N GLU A 129 -9.34 7.90 -24.45
CA GLU A 129 -9.05 8.26 -23.06
C GLU A 129 -7.55 8.29 -22.85
N ILE A 130 -7.06 9.28 -22.12
CA ILE A 130 -5.62 9.41 -21.84
C ILE A 130 -5.05 8.19 -21.12
N LYS A 131 -5.85 7.51 -20.31
CA LYS A 131 -5.48 6.22 -19.69
C LYS A 131 -5.24 5.10 -20.68
N ASP A 132 -5.97 5.08 -21.81
CA ASP A 132 -5.75 4.08 -22.85
C ASP A 132 -4.41 4.32 -23.55
N PHE A 133 -4.00 5.58 -23.69
CA PHE A 133 -2.67 5.94 -24.13
C PHE A 133 -1.58 5.48 -23.14
N PHE A 134 -1.77 5.70 -21.84
CA PHE A 134 -0.83 5.21 -20.83
C PHE A 134 -0.69 3.68 -20.83
N LYS A 135 -1.80 2.96 -21.01
CA LYS A 135 -1.80 1.51 -21.17
C LYS A 135 -1.04 1.07 -22.45
N PHE A 136 -1.30 1.77 -23.56
CA PHE A 136 -0.62 1.51 -24.82
C PHE A 136 0.90 1.70 -24.71
N MET A 137 1.33 2.74 -24.01
CA MET A 137 2.74 3.02 -23.72
C MET A 137 3.32 2.09 -22.65
N ASN A 138 2.50 1.25 -22.02
CA ASN A 138 2.89 0.36 -20.91
C ASN A 138 3.64 1.09 -19.80
N ILE A 139 3.12 2.26 -19.39
CA ILE A 139 3.74 3.06 -18.35
C ILE A 139 3.66 2.31 -17.02
N SER A 140 4.79 2.15 -16.35
CA SER A 140 4.95 1.44 -15.09
C SER A 140 6.07 2.06 -14.27
N PHE A 141 6.16 1.71 -12.99
CA PHE A 141 7.28 2.12 -12.14
C PHE A 141 8.54 1.30 -12.49
N GLU A 142 9.69 1.93 -12.42
CA GLU A 142 10.98 1.23 -12.46
C GLU A 142 11.26 0.61 -11.10
N ASP A 143 11.45 -0.70 -11.05
CA ASP A 143 11.89 -1.40 -9.84
C ASP A 143 13.40 -1.61 -9.88
N SER A 144 14.11 -0.80 -9.11
CA SER A 144 15.57 -0.84 -8.96
C SER A 144 16.02 -1.27 -7.57
N SER A 145 15.14 -1.93 -6.81
CA SER A 145 15.43 -2.32 -5.43
C SER A 145 16.40 -3.51 -5.37
N ASP A 146 17.60 -3.28 -4.83
CA ASP A 146 18.67 -4.28 -4.76
C ASP A 146 18.53 -5.25 -3.57
N ASN A 147 17.77 -4.88 -2.55
CA ASN A 147 17.59 -5.70 -1.34
C ASN A 147 16.18 -5.56 -0.76
N VAL A 148 15.86 -6.45 0.20
CA VAL A 148 14.52 -6.53 0.82
C VAL A 148 14.12 -5.23 1.51
N LEU A 149 15.05 -4.57 2.22
CA LEU A 149 14.75 -3.32 2.91
C LEU A 149 14.37 -2.20 1.93
N GLU A 150 15.15 -2.02 0.87
CA GLU A 150 14.86 -1.04 -0.18
C GLU A 150 13.53 -1.34 -0.86
N LYS A 151 13.24 -2.61 -1.14
CA LYS A 151 11.96 -3.03 -1.71
C LYS A 151 10.77 -2.64 -0.83
N ILE A 152 10.88 -2.86 0.49
CA ILE A 152 9.85 -2.46 1.45
C ILE A 152 9.67 -0.94 1.46
N LEU A 153 10.76 -0.19 1.57
CA LEU A 153 10.75 1.26 1.63
C LEU A 153 10.15 1.88 0.36
N ASN A 154 10.59 1.42 -0.80
CA ASN A 154 10.06 1.86 -2.09
C ASN A 154 8.56 1.56 -2.23
N TYR A 155 8.14 0.34 -1.85
CA TYR A 155 6.73 -0.01 -1.85
C TYR A 155 5.90 0.88 -0.92
N MET A 156 6.37 1.11 0.31
CA MET A 156 5.69 1.96 1.30
C MET A 156 5.56 3.40 0.79
N GLU A 157 6.62 3.95 0.19
CA GLU A 157 6.61 5.29 -0.37
C GLU A 157 5.57 5.42 -1.48
N LEU A 158 5.62 4.55 -2.48
CA LEU A 158 4.66 4.56 -3.58
C LEU A 158 3.22 4.29 -3.13
N ALA A 159 3.02 3.35 -2.20
CA ALA A 159 1.69 3.08 -1.63
C ALA A 159 1.13 4.30 -0.88
N SER A 160 1.98 5.02 -0.17
CA SER A 160 1.55 6.25 0.50
C SER A 160 1.22 7.37 -0.48
N GLU A 161 2.07 7.63 -1.46
CA GLU A 161 1.91 8.73 -2.42
C GLU A 161 0.74 8.49 -3.37
N ILE A 162 0.61 7.27 -3.90
CA ILE A 162 -0.36 6.96 -4.95
C ILE A 162 -1.70 6.47 -4.41
N LEU A 163 -1.69 5.68 -3.31
CA LEU A 163 -2.91 5.10 -2.72
C LEU A 163 -3.38 5.82 -1.46
N GLY A 164 -2.54 6.69 -0.87
CA GLY A 164 -2.85 7.38 0.38
C GLY A 164 -2.73 6.49 1.63
N ILE A 165 -1.94 5.43 1.57
CA ILE A 165 -1.71 4.54 2.72
C ILE A 165 -0.88 5.27 3.77
N ARG A 166 -1.31 5.18 5.04
CA ARG A 166 -0.63 5.83 6.18
C ARG A 166 -0.27 4.86 7.29
N LEU A 167 -0.91 3.68 7.35
CA LEU A 167 -0.61 2.62 8.30
C LEU A 167 -0.11 1.38 7.55
N PHE A 168 1.10 0.94 7.89
CA PHE A 168 1.68 -0.30 7.38
C PHE A 168 1.77 -1.33 8.50
N ILE A 169 1.12 -2.47 8.30
CA ILE A 169 1.17 -3.62 9.19
C ILE A 169 2.12 -4.64 8.59
N LEU A 170 3.22 -4.91 9.27
CA LEU A 170 4.29 -5.79 8.80
C LEU A 170 4.27 -7.10 9.61
N CYS A 171 4.08 -8.23 8.93
CA CYS A 171 4.03 -9.53 9.59
C CYS A 171 5.37 -10.26 9.50
N ASN A 172 5.89 -10.70 10.66
CA ASN A 172 7.17 -11.42 10.80
C ASN A 172 8.37 -10.73 10.14
N ILE A 173 8.37 -9.40 10.12
CA ILE A 173 9.40 -8.60 9.45
C ILE A 173 10.78 -8.79 10.10
N LYS A 174 10.82 -9.08 11.39
CA LYS A 174 12.06 -9.36 12.15
C LYS A 174 12.76 -10.65 11.72
N SER A 175 12.10 -11.51 10.94
CA SER A 175 12.72 -12.68 10.32
C SER A 175 13.54 -12.35 9.07
N TYR A 176 13.37 -11.15 8.49
CA TYR A 176 13.98 -10.74 7.22
C TYR A 176 14.98 -9.59 7.36
N LEU A 177 14.85 -8.78 8.42
CA LEU A 177 15.67 -7.60 8.63
C LEU A 177 16.44 -7.73 9.96
N ASP A 178 17.71 -7.37 9.93
CA ASP A 178 18.53 -7.27 11.14
C ASP A 178 18.20 -5.99 11.94
N TYR A 179 18.78 -5.86 13.15
CA TYR A 179 18.54 -4.74 14.04
C TYR A 179 18.81 -3.37 13.39
N LYS A 180 19.87 -3.24 12.60
CA LYS A 180 20.24 -1.98 11.94
C LYS A 180 19.26 -1.63 10.84
N GLN A 181 18.86 -2.63 10.05
CA GLN A 181 17.88 -2.50 8.98
C GLN A 181 16.50 -2.13 9.54
N LEU A 182 16.08 -2.77 10.64
CA LEU A 182 14.82 -2.42 11.33
C LEU A 182 14.86 -1.00 11.88
N THR A 183 15.95 -0.59 12.52
CA THR A 183 16.10 0.79 13.02
C THR A 183 15.99 1.79 11.88
N TYR A 184 16.66 1.53 10.76
CA TYR A 184 16.59 2.39 9.58
C TYR A 184 15.16 2.45 8.98
N LEU A 185 14.46 1.31 8.91
CA LEU A 185 13.06 1.26 8.47
C LEU A 185 12.17 2.15 9.35
N TYR A 186 12.35 2.10 10.68
CA TYR A 186 11.59 2.91 11.62
C TYR A 186 11.88 4.41 11.46
N GLU A 187 13.15 4.78 11.32
CA GLU A 187 13.57 6.16 11.09
C GLU A 187 12.96 6.73 9.80
N GLN A 188 12.97 5.95 8.71
CA GLN A 188 12.36 6.35 7.45
C GLN A 188 10.84 6.48 7.57
N ALA A 189 10.17 5.56 8.27
CA ALA A 189 8.75 5.63 8.51
C ALA A 189 8.37 6.88 9.32
N PHE A 190 9.13 7.22 10.36
CA PHE A 190 8.90 8.42 11.16
C PHE A 190 9.16 9.69 10.36
N TYR A 191 10.23 9.74 9.57
CA TYR A 191 10.54 10.86 8.70
C TYR A 191 9.41 11.15 7.70
N LYS A 192 8.85 10.09 7.11
CA LYS A 192 7.73 10.16 6.16
C LYS A 192 6.36 10.26 6.85
N LYS A 193 6.29 10.21 8.20
CA LYS A 193 5.07 10.20 9.01
C LYS A 193 4.14 9.02 8.75
N TYR A 194 4.72 7.85 8.46
CA TYR A 194 3.98 6.60 8.40
C TYR A 194 3.79 6.03 9.80
N HIS A 195 2.63 5.41 10.03
CA HIS A 195 2.42 4.58 11.21
C HIS A 195 2.81 3.14 10.88
N LEU A 196 3.53 2.51 11.79
CA LEU A 196 3.89 1.10 11.70
C LEU A 196 3.20 0.30 12.80
N LEU A 197 2.83 -0.94 12.48
CA LEU A 197 2.45 -1.97 13.42
C LEU A 197 3.16 -3.26 13.00
N LEU A 198 3.96 -3.83 13.90
CA LEU A 198 4.57 -5.13 13.66
C LEU A 198 3.73 -6.22 14.31
N ILE A 199 3.56 -7.33 13.60
CA ILE A 199 2.92 -8.55 14.09
C ILE A 199 3.90 -9.69 13.94
N GLU A 200 4.34 -10.23 15.06
CA GLU A 200 5.38 -11.24 15.12
C GLU A 200 4.87 -12.53 15.75
N SER A 201 5.32 -13.67 15.26
CA SER A 201 5.03 -15.00 15.81
C SER A 201 6.03 -15.44 16.88
N HIS A 202 7.11 -14.67 17.09
CA HIS A 202 8.14 -14.97 18.05
C HIS A 202 8.67 -13.69 18.70
N CYS A 203 9.03 -13.78 19.97
CA CYS A 203 9.67 -12.68 20.67
C CYS A 203 11.14 -12.55 20.21
N SER A 204 11.54 -11.37 19.79
CA SER A 204 12.94 -11.09 19.48
C SER A 204 13.77 -10.99 20.76
N VAL A 205 14.98 -11.54 20.74
CA VAL A 205 15.94 -11.41 21.84
C VAL A 205 16.48 -9.97 21.95
N GLU A 206 16.64 -9.29 20.83
CA GLU A 206 17.11 -7.92 20.77
C GLU A 206 15.93 -6.95 20.99
N LYS A 207 16.07 -6.12 22.04
CA LYS A 207 15.08 -5.07 22.36
C LYS A 207 15.49 -3.77 21.70
N ASN A 208 14.59 -3.18 20.93
CA ASN A 208 14.76 -1.84 20.39
C ASN A 208 13.98 -0.83 21.24
N ASN A 209 14.64 0.21 21.71
CA ASN A 209 14.02 1.25 22.55
C ASN A 209 12.90 2.03 21.85
N ILE A 210 12.81 1.93 20.52
CA ILE A 210 11.76 2.54 19.69
C ILE A 210 10.49 1.70 19.72
N GLU A 211 10.59 0.40 20.04
CA GLU A 211 9.47 -0.51 20.07
C GLU A 211 8.68 -0.46 21.37
N ASN A 212 7.37 -0.67 21.24
CA ASN A 212 6.47 -0.95 22.36
C ASN A 212 5.88 -2.33 22.15
N THR A 213 6.42 -3.33 22.85
CA THR A 213 6.08 -4.74 22.64
C THR A 213 4.97 -5.18 23.59
N ILE A 214 3.93 -5.77 23.02
CA ILE A 214 2.82 -6.42 23.71
C ILE A 214 2.85 -7.89 23.33
N ILE A 215 2.94 -8.78 24.31
CA ILE A 215 2.95 -10.23 24.11
C ILE A 215 1.56 -10.77 24.45
N ILE A 216 1.02 -11.56 23.57
CA ILE A 216 -0.21 -12.33 23.76
C ILE A 216 0.21 -13.79 23.88
N ASP A 217 0.15 -14.31 25.08
CA ASP A 217 0.62 -15.67 25.40
C ASP A 217 -0.32 -16.77 24.86
N GLN A 218 0.04 -18.03 25.12
CA GLN A 218 -0.74 -19.17 24.66
C GLN A 218 -2.16 -19.24 25.28
N ASP A 219 -2.34 -18.66 26.47
CA ASP A 219 -3.62 -18.59 27.19
C ASP A 219 -4.42 -17.32 26.83
N ASN A 220 -3.95 -16.54 25.86
CA ASN A 220 -4.51 -15.24 25.42
C ASN A 220 -4.43 -14.14 26.49
N CYS A 221 -3.52 -14.25 27.44
CA CYS A 221 -3.23 -13.18 28.38
C CYS A 221 -2.27 -12.16 27.75
N ILE A 222 -2.52 -10.89 28.05
CA ILE A 222 -1.67 -9.79 27.57
C ILE A 222 -0.57 -9.55 28.60
N ILE A 223 0.68 -9.64 28.15
CA ILE A 223 1.88 -9.33 28.93
C ILE A 223 2.57 -8.13 28.28
N SER A 224 2.78 -7.07 29.01
CA SER A 224 3.43 -5.83 28.55
C SER A 224 4.72 -5.54 29.33
#